data_e0a2a9531306e3dfae24ff29f478749b
#
_entry.id   e0a2a9531306e3dfae24ff29f478749b
#
_cell.length_a   1.000
_cell.length_b   1.000
_cell.length_c   1.000
_cell.angle_alpha   90.00
_cell.angle_beta   90.00
_cell.angle_gamma   90.00
#
_symmetry.space_group_name_H-M   'P 1'
#
loop_
_entity.id
_entity.type
_entity.pdbx_description
1 polymer ?
#
loop_
_entity_poly.entity_id
_entity_poly.type
_entity_poly.pdbx_seq_one_letter_code
_entity_poly.pdbx_strand_id
1 'polypeptide(L)'
;MVRTMMVRVFLIGIFLAIGGGWVLAADPGGATTLQTMPSLPIDYVWILVCGFLVFFMQAGFAMVETGFCRAKNVTNLLSKNLIDFVVASLVFFAVGYGFLKGSDLGGLIGIGRWFLRGEAYDVGAYLDFFWQLVFCGTAATIVSGAVAERLKFSAYLVYTFLVSIFIYPVYAHWVWGGGWLSQLPFGVGHADFAGSGVVHAIGGVVGLAGAMVLGPRFGKYGKDHKPLAIPGHNMSLAALGTFILWFGWFGFNPGSTFSAHHLRIAVVAVNTNLAAAAGAFTTLLVMYAKTRKWDLGMALNGTLGGLVAVTAPCAWIEGWAAIVIGAIAGLLVVAGVYFFESRGIDDPVGAVSVHGVNGLWGLLSVGLFADGTYGLYTLEPPYVTGLFYGGGGGQLLAQFIGVLAVVAWGFGLGYLMFKVMDLIFGIRVSPEEELQGLDIFEHGTPAYPEFTRRRLLFPERRHERVQA
;
A
#
# COMPACT_ATOMS: atom_id res chain seq x y z
N MET A 1 9.42 29.08 4.02
CA MET A 1 9.05 28.89 2.61
C MET A 1 8.08 27.69 2.42
N VAL A 2 8.39 26.50 2.91
CA VAL A 2 7.52 25.31 2.79
C VAL A 2 6.15 25.49 3.47
N ARG A 3 6.09 26.06 4.69
CA ARG A 3 4.82 26.38 5.38
C ARG A 3 3.90 27.26 4.57
N THR A 4 4.44 28.28 3.91
CA THR A 4 3.65 29.23 3.11
C THR A 4 3.20 28.60 1.78
N MET A 5 3.98 27.69 1.22
CA MET A 5 3.64 26.96 -0.01
C MET A 5 2.55 25.92 0.21
N MET A 6 2.61 25.15 1.30
CA MET A 6 1.57 24.17 1.66
C MET A 6 0.20 24.83 1.90
N VAL A 7 0.17 25.95 2.63
CA VAL A 7 -1.06 26.72 2.86
C VAL A 7 -1.61 27.30 1.55
N ARG A 8 -0.75 27.78 0.65
CA ARG A 8 -1.17 28.32 -0.66
C ARG A 8 -1.69 27.23 -1.59
N VAL A 9 -1.06 26.06 -1.65
CA VAL A 9 -1.55 24.92 -2.46
C VAL A 9 -2.88 24.42 -1.94
N PHE A 10 -3.07 24.33 -0.62
CA PHE A 10 -4.33 23.95 0.01
C PHE A 10 -5.45 24.97 -0.26
N LEU A 11 -5.16 26.26 -0.17
CA LEU A 11 -6.11 27.35 -0.44
C LEU A 11 -6.47 27.45 -1.93
N ILE A 12 -5.53 27.23 -2.85
CA ILE A 12 -5.80 27.21 -4.30
C ILE A 12 -6.72 26.04 -4.66
N GLY A 13 -6.51 24.87 -4.06
CA GLY A 13 -7.42 23.72 -4.22
C GLY A 13 -8.86 24.02 -3.79
N ILE A 14 -9.03 24.76 -2.67
CA ILE A 14 -10.35 25.20 -2.18
C ILE A 14 -10.97 26.26 -3.11
N PHE A 15 -10.19 27.19 -3.66
CA PHE A 15 -10.71 28.26 -4.52
C PHE A 15 -11.21 27.77 -5.89
N LEU A 16 -10.56 26.76 -6.46
CA LEU A 16 -10.99 26.12 -7.71
C LEU A 16 -12.30 25.32 -7.53
N ALA A 17 -12.63 24.95 -6.29
CA ALA A 17 -13.84 24.19 -5.96
C ALA A 17 -15.14 25.01 -5.97
N ILE A 18 -15.07 26.35 -5.87
CA ILE A 18 -16.23 27.22 -5.65
C ILE A 18 -16.88 27.70 -6.96
N GLY A 19 -16.21 27.54 -8.11
CA GLY A 19 -16.62 28.15 -9.39
C GLY A 19 -17.45 27.29 -10.35
N GLY A 20 -17.85 26.06 -9.99
CA GLY A 20 -18.58 25.17 -10.90
C GLY A 20 -20.07 25.18 -10.69
N GLY A 21 -20.81 25.44 -11.77
CA GLY A 21 -22.28 25.47 -11.79
C GLY A 21 -22.92 24.20 -11.21
N TRP A 22 -24.07 24.33 -10.62
CA TRP A 22 -24.87 23.27 -10.03
C TRP A 22 -25.41 22.36 -11.15
N VAL A 23 -24.78 21.20 -11.35
CA VAL A 23 -25.34 20.11 -12.15
C VAL A 23 -26.21 19.28 -11.20
N LEU A 24 -27.40 18.90 -11.63
CA LEU A 24 -28.28 18.02 -10.86
C LEU A 24 -27.60 16.72 -10.59
N ALA A 25 -27.67 16.24 -9.36
CA ALA A 25 -27.13 14.96 -8.91
C ALA A 25 -27.86 13.80 -9.59
N ALA A 26 -27.14 12.71 -9.91
CA ALA A 26 -27.74 11.55 -10.58
C ALA A 26 -28.73 10.81 -9.65
N ASP A 27 -28.30 10.35 -8.48
CA ASP A 27 -29.17 9.72 -7.47
C ASP A 27 -28.55 9.78 -6.05
N PRO A 28 -28.44 10.97 -5.44
CA PRO A 28 -27.79 11.12 -4.15
C PRO A 28 -28.56 10.49 -2.99
N GLY A 29 -29.85 10.25 -3.16
CA GLY A 29 -30.71 9.59 -2.18
C GLY A 29 -30.85 8.09 -2.37
N GLY A 30 -30.35 7.55 -3.48
CA GLY A 30 -30.45 6.13 -3.82
C GLY A 30 -31.85 5.64 -4.20
N ALA A 31 -32.84 6.55 -4.34
CA ALA A 31 -34.20 6.15 -4.58
C ALA A 31 -34.40 5.49 -5.95
N THR A 32 -33.81 6.05 -7.00
CA THR A 32 -33.85 5.50 -8.35
C THR A 32 -33.09 4.19 -8.42
N THR A 33 -31.90 4.15 -7.81
CA THR A 33 -31.07 2.94 -7.70
C THR A 33 -31.82 1.81 -7.02
N LEU A 34 -32.50 2.08 -5.90
CA LEU A 34 -33.26 1.07 -5.17
C LEU A 34 -34.46 0.55 -5.96
N GLN A 35 -35.15 1.42 -6.73
CA GLN A 35 -36.26 1.00 -7.58
C GLN A 35 -35.83 0.14 -8.76
N THR A 36 -34.68 0.44 -9.36
CA THR A 36 -34.18 -0.26 -10.56
C THR A 36 -33.43 -1.55 -10.23
N MET A 37 -32.78 -1.60 -9.06
CA MET A 37 -31.95 -2.72 -8.60
C MET A 37 -32.25 -3.06 -7.13
N PRO A 38 -33.40 -3.68 -6.81
CA PRO A 38 -33.83 -3.89 -5.42
C PRO A 38 -32.94 -4.90 -4.64
N SER A 39 -32.11 -5.70 -5.31
CA SER A 39 -31.14 -6.62 -4.68
C SER A 39 -29.82 -5.93 -4.32
N LEU A 40 -29.53 -4.77 -4.88
CA LEU A 40 -28.25 -4.07 -4.72
C LEU A 40 -27.90 -3.68 -3.26
N PRO A 41 -28.84 -3.43 -2.33
CA PRO A 41 -28.49 -3.06 -0.94
C PRO A 41 -27.58 -4.07 -0.23
N ILE A 42 -27.66 -5.35 -0.53
CA ILE A 42 -26.77 -6.35 0.10
C ILE A 42 -25.32 -6.20 -0.42
N ASP A 43 -25.14 -5.85 -1.69
CA ASP A 43 -23.82 -5.56 -2.26
C ASP A 43 -23.22 -4.29 -1.64
N TYR A 44 -24.03 -3.25 -1.39
CA TYR A 44 -23.59 -2.04 -0.68
C TYR A 44 -23.11 -2.36 0.73
N VAL A 45 -23.87 -3.16 1.49
CA VAL A 45 -23.47 -3.61 2.84
C VAL A 45 -22.18 -4.41 2.77
N TRP A 46 -22.06 -5.33 1.80
CA TRP A 46 -20.87 -6.14 1.60
C TRP A 46 -19.62 -5.27 1.34
N ILE A 47 -19.71 -4.36 0.37
CA ILE A 47 -18.59 -3.49 0.00
C ILE A 47 -18.21 -2.56 1.16
N LEU A 48 -19.20 -1.98 1.90
CA LEU A 48 -18.92 -1.12 3.05
C LEU A 48 -18.25 -1.90 4.19
N VAL A 49 -18.76 -3.08 4.55
CA VAL A 49 -18.14 -3.91 5.59
C VAL A 49 -16.72 -4.32 5.20
N CYS A 50 -16.52 -4.75 3.96
CA CYS A 50 -15.18 -5.06 3.44
C CYS A 50 -14.28 -3.81 3.43
N GLY A 51 -14.79 -2.66 3.03
CA GLY A 51 -14.06 -1.38 3.08
C GLY A 51 -13.66 -0.97 4.51
N PHE A 52 -14.54 -1.22 5.51
CA PHE A 52 -14.20 -0.99 6.93
C PHE A 52 -13.09 -1.93 7.41
N LEU A 53 -13.09 -3.21 6.96
CA LEU A 53 -12.01 -4.15 7.26
C LEU A 53 -10.68 -3.67 6.64
N VAL A 54 -10.70 -3.18 5.40
CA VAL A 54 -9.49 -2.60 4.76
C VAL A 54 -9.05 -1.32 5.47
N PHE A 55 -9.96 -0.43 5.84
CA PHE A 55 -9.63 0.74 6.65
C PHE A 55 -8.94 0.34 7.97
N PHE A 56 -9.43 -0.70 8.64
CA PHE A 56 -8.82 -1.18 9.88
C PHE A 56 -7.41 -1.74 9.68
N MET A 57 -7.00 -2.07 8.45
CA MET A 57 -5.61 -2.44 8.15
C MET A 57 -4.62 -1.31 8.44
N GLN A 58 -5.04 -0.03 8.50
CA GLN A 58 -4.18 1.06 8.96
C GLN A 58 -3.67 0.84 10.39
N ALA A 59 -4.53 0.33 11.28
CA ALA A 59 -4.10 -0.08 12.61
C ALA A 59 -3.11 -1.25 12.56
N GLY A 60 -3.32 -2.19 11.62
CA GLY A 60 -2.39 -3.30 11.38
C GLY A 60 -1.01 -2.84 10.94
N PHE A 61 -0.92 -1.95 9.95
CA PHE A 61 0.35 -1.35 9.51
C PHE A 61 1.03 -0.59 10.64
N ALA A 62 0.30 0.24 11.37
CA ALA A 62 0.82 0.96 12.52
C ALA A 62 1.46 0.03 13.56
N MET A 63 0.83 -1.11 13.86
CA MET A 63 1.37 -2.08 14.82
C MET A 63 2.56 -2.86 14.27
N VAL A 64 2.53 -3.28 12.99
CA VAL A 64 3.67 -3.94 12.34
C VAL A 64 4.89 -3.02 12.33
N GLU A 65 4.73 -1.79 11.84
CA GLU A 65 5.83 -0.83 11.75
C GLU A 65 6.42 -0.49 13.12
N THR A 66 5.56 -0.19 14.10
CA THR A 66 6.03 0.11 15.46
C THR A 66 6.73 -1.08 16.08
N GLY A 67 6.21 -2.30 15.89
CA GLY A 67 6.81 -3.51 16.43
C GLY A 67 8.20 -3.80 15.85
N PHE A 68 8.39 -3.62 14.56
CA PHE A 68 9.67 -3.85 13.86
C PHE A 68 10.67 -2.71 13.97
N CYS A 69 10.27 -1.53 14.42
CA CYS A 69 11.15 -0.37 14.59
C CYS A 69 11.57 -0.18 16.06
N ARG A 70 12.47 0.78 16.31
CA ARG A 70 12.98 1.07 17.65
C ARG A 70 12.00 1.92 18.45
N ALA A 71 11.91 1.65 19.78
CA ALA A 71 10.97 2.29 20.72
C ALA A 71 10.99 3.83 20.71
N LYS A 72 12.11 4.44 20.36
CA LYS A 72 12.31 5.90 20.31
C LYS A 72 11.63 6.60 19.12
N ASN A 73 10.98 5.84 18.23
CA ASN A 73 10.31 6.32 17.03
C ASN A 73 8.84 5.92 16.95
N VAL A 74 8.25 5.38 18.03
CA VAL A 74 6.90 4.81 18.03
C VAL A 74 5.83 5.88 17.82
N THR A 75 5.92 7.02 18.52
CA THR A 75 4.99 8.14 18.31
C THR A 75 5.07 8.66 16.88
N ASN A 76 6.27 8.77 16.32
CA ASN A 76 6.49 9.20 14.95
C ASN A 76 5.83 8.24 13.94
N LEU A 77 6.00 6.93 14.14
CA LEU A 77 5.40 5.89 13.27
C LEU A 77 3.87 5.88 13.35
N LEU A 78 3.31 5.92 14.57
CA LEU A 78 1.86 5.99 14.75
C LEU A 78 1.27 7.26 14.13
N SER A 79 1.94 8.41 14.29
CA SER A 79 1.53 9.68 13.68
C SER A 79 1.58 9.61 12.15
N LYS A 80 2.58 8.95 11.58
CA LYS A 80 2.69 8.73 10.13
C LYS A 80 1.54 7.88 9.61
N ASN A 81 1.26 6.74 10.23
CA ASN A 81 0.19 5.83 9.82
C ASN A 81 -1.23 6.43 10.01
N LEU A 82 -1.42 7.38 10.92
CA LEU A 82 -2.66 8.14 11.02
C LEU A 82 -2.77 9.17 9.89
N ILE A 83 -1.69 9.94 9.70
CA ILE A 83 -1.74 11.12 8.83
C ILE A 83 -1.73 10.74 7.35
N ASP A 84 -1.16 9.59 6.96
CA ASP A 84 -1.22 9.15 5.58
C ASP A 84 -2.66 8.89 5.13
N PHE A 85 -3.46 8.24 5.97
CA PHE A 85 -4.87 8.04 5.66
C PHE A 85 -5.66 9.35 5.67
N VAL A 86 -5.36 10.27 6.62
CA VAL A 86 -6.00 11.60 6.67
C VAL A 86 -5.69 12.39 5.40
N VAL A 87 -4.43 12.46 4.99
CA VAL A 87 -4.01 13.17 3.77
C VAL A 87 -4.60 12.49 2.54
N ALA A 88 -4.49 11.15 2.44
CA ALA A 88 -5.08 10.41 1.34
C ALA A 88 -6.59 10.67 1.22
N SER A 89 -7.33 10.66 2.32
CA SER A 89 -8.78 10.91 2.32
C SER A 89 -9.12 12.26 1.69
N LEU A 90 -8.43 13.32 2.09
CA LEU A 90 -8.72 14.67 1.61
C LEU A 90 -8.29 14.88 0.15
N VAL A 91 -7.10 14.39 -0.21
CA VAL A 91 -6.51 14.60 -1.52
C VAL A 91 -7.17 13.70 -2.58
N PHE A 92 -7.44 12.46 -2.23
CA PHE A 92 -8.12 11.53 -3.12
C PHE A 92 -9.58 11.95 -3.37
N PHE A 93 -10.28 12.49 -2.33
CA PHE A 93 -11.59 13.10 -2.49
C PHE A 93 -11.55 14.29 -3.43
N ALA A 94 -10.56 15.17 -3.27
CA ALA A 94 -10.49 16.38 -4.07
C ALA A 94 -10.20 16.09 -5.56
N VAL A 95 -9.23 15.20 -5.84
CA VAL A 95 -8.68 15.02 -7.18
C VAL A 95 -8.38 13.55 -7.52
N GLY A 96 -7.76 12.78 -6.61
CA GLY A 96 -7.25 11.46 -6.93
C GLY A 96 -8.30 10.50 -7.48
N TYR A 97 -9.51 10.49 -6.90
CA TYR A 97 -10.62 9.68 -7.39
C TYR A 97 -11.01 10.03 -8.84
N GLY A 98 -10.95 11.29 -9.19
CA GLY A 98 -11.20 11.73 -10.56
C GLY A 98 -10.15 11.24 -11.55
N PHE A 99 -8.88 11.16 -11.15
CA PHE A 99 -7.83 10.56 -11.97
C PHE A 99 -7.99 9.05 -12.13
N LEU A 100 -8.53 8.37 -11.14
CA LEU A 100 -8.80 6.94 -11.20
C LEU A 100 -10.08 6.61 -11.99
N LYS A 101 -11.22 7.24 -11.65
CA LYS A 101 -12.58 6.86 -12.08
C LYS A 101 -13.30 7.92 -12.91
N GLY A 102 -12.63 9.01 -13.25
CA GLY A 102 -13.15 9.99 -14.20
C GLY A 102 -13.26 9.45 -15.61
N SER A 103 -13.79 10.26 -16.54
CA SER A 103 -13.83 9.92 -17.96
C SER A 103 -12.43 9.67 -18.49
N ASP A 104 -12.24 8.54 -19.17
CA ASP A 104 -10.91 8.16 -19.70
C ASP A 104 -10.41 9.16 -20.77
N LEU A 105 -9.17 9.58 -20.61
CA LEU A 105 -8.45 10.39 -21.60
C LEU A 105 -7.33 9.55 -22.24
N GLY A 106 -7.67 8.90 -23.34
CA GLY A 106 -6.72 8.17 -24.19
C GLY A 106 -6.04 6.97 -23.48
N GLY A 107 -6.70 6.34 -22.55
CA GLY A 107 -6.19 5.22 -21.79
C GLY A 107 -5.17 5.59 -20.70
N LEU A 108 -4.88 6.88 -20.51
CA LEU A 108 -3.77 7.33 -19.66
C LEU A 108 -4.20 7.84 -18.29
N ILE A 109 -5.36 8.52 -18.22
CA ILE A 109 -5.81 9.16 -16.98
C ILE A 109 -7.30 9.43 -17.04
N GLY A 110 -8.00 9.30 -15.92
CA GLY A 110 -9.37 9.76 -15.77
C GLY A 110 -9.45 11.27 -15.55
N ILE A 111 -10.53 11.90 -16.01
CA ILE A 111 -10.79 13.33 -15.81
C ILE A 111 -12.23 13.54 -15.35
N GLY A 112 -12.44 14.44 -14.37
CA GLY A 112 -13.73 14.75 -13.80
C GLY A 112 -13.98 14.10 -12.46
N ARG A 113 -15.20 14.10 -12.00
CA ARG A 113 -15.63 13.62 -10.65
C ARG A 113 -14.94 14.31 -9.47
N TRP A 114 -14.34 15.49 -9.71
CA TRP A 114 -13.66 16.28 -8.68
C TRP A 114 -14.59 16.59 -7.52
N PHE A 115 -14.11 16.38 -6.29
CA PHE A 115 -14.88 16.61 -5.06
C PHE A 115 -16.20 15.84 -4.99
N LEU A 116 -16.38 14.76 -5.78
CA LEU A 116 -17.64 14.01 -5.92
C LEU A 116 -18.85 14.93 -6.23
N ARG A 117 -18.66 15.91 -7.10
CA ARG A 117 -19.71 16.87 -7.50
C ARG A 117 -20.36 16.48 -8.83
N GLY A 118 -21.50 17.11 -9.10
CA GLY A 118 -22.25 16.91 -10.34
C GLY A 118 -22.79 15.48 -10.42
N GLU A 119 -22.56 14.80 -11.53
CA GLU A 119 -22.97 13.41 -11.74
C GLU A 119 -22.34 12.43 -10.73
N ALA A 120 -21.20 12.79 -10.12
CA ALA A 120 -20.57 12.00 -9.09
C ALA A 120 -21.17 12.20 -7.69
N TYR A 121 -22.14 13.10 -7.51
CA TYR A 121 -22.95 13.17 -6.28
C TYR A 121 -24.04 12.10 -6.30
N ASP A 122 -23.62 10.85 -6.25
CA ASP A 122 -24.40 9.65 -6.47
C ASP A 122 -24.01 8.55 -5.47
N VAL A 123 -24.96 7.78 -4.97
CA VAL A 123 -24.71 6.75 -3.94
C VAL A 123 -23.72 5.70 -4.39
N GLY A 124 -23.72 5.28 -5.67
CA GLY A 124 -22.78 4.34 -6.22
C GLY A 124 -21.36 4.92 -6.31
N ALA A 125 -21.25 6.18 -6.75
CA ALA A 125 -19.97 6.88 -6.80
C ALA A 125 -19.37 7.09 -5.40
N TYR A 126 -20.19 7.37 -4.36
CA TYR A 126 -19.74 7.48 -2.98
C TYR A 126 -19.27 6.12 -2.41
N LEU A 127 -19.98 5.05 -2.75
CA LEU A 127 -19.57 3.70 -2.37
C LEU A 127 -18.23 3.32 -3.01
N ASP A 128 -18.10 3.50 -4.33
CA ASP A 128 -16.86 3.22 -5.06
C ASP A 128 -15.71 4.13 -4.58
N PHE A 129 -15.98 5.41 -4.32
CA PHE A 129 -14.99 6.32 -3.75
C PHE A 129 -14.44 5.79 -2.42
N PHE A 130 -15.31 5.40 -1.47
CA PHE A 130 -14.85 4.90 -0.18
C PHE A 130 -14.03 3.63 -0.34
N TRP A 131 -14.48 2.72 -1.20
CA TRP A 131 -13.74 1.51 -1.56
C TRP A 131 -12.35 1.82 -2.11
N GLN A 132 -12.26 2.68 -3.12
CA GLN A 132 -10.97 3.05 -3.74
C GLN A 132 -10.06 3.84 -2.79
N LEU A 133 -10.62 4.64 -1.89
CA LEU A 133 -9.89 5.40 -0.89
C LEU A 133 -9.08 4.49 0.05
N VAL A 134 -9.68 3.43 0.57
CA VAL A 134 -8.99 2.56 1.52
C VAL A 134 -7.82 1.81 0.87
N PHE A 135 -7.87 1.57 -0.44
CA PHE A 135 -6.77 1.02 -1.23
C PHE A 135 -5.68 2.08 -1.50
N CYS A 136 -6.06 3.30 -1.80
CA CYS A 136 -5.13 4.43 -1.94
C CYS A 136 -4.34 4.66 -0.64
N GLY A 137 -5.02 4.69 0.50
CA GLY A 137 -4.41 4.81 1.82
C GLY A 137 -3.43 3.66 2.09
N THR A 138 -3.79 2.43 1.71
CA THR A 138 -2.92 1.26 1.85
C THR A 138 -1.65 1.40 1.00
N ALA A 139 -1.74 1.86 -0.25
CA ALA A 139 -0.56 2.09 -1.09
C ALA A 139 0.38 3.15 -0.51
N ALA A 140 -0.16 4.22 0.08
CA ALA A 140 0.61 5.29 0.70
C ALA A 140 1.32 4.83 1.98
N THR A 141 0.63 4.03 2.83
CA THR A 141 1.19 3.53 4.10
C THR A 141 2.32 2.52 3.90
N ILE A 142 2.30 1.71 2.82
CA ILE A 142 3.37 0.75 2.50
C ILE A 142 4.73 1.45 2.38
N VAL A 143 4.78 2.65 1.81
CA VAL A 143 6.02 3.44 1.68
C VAL A 143 6.62 3.78 3.04
N SER A 144 5.79 3.98 4.08
CA SER A 144 6.20 4.34 5.45
C SER A 144 7.24 3.38 6.01
N GLY A 145 7.00 2.08 5.90
CA GLY A 145 7.88 1.05 6.43
C GLY A 145 9.29 1.12 5.86
N ALA A 146 9.44 1.33 4.54
CA ALA A 146 10.73 1.39 3.86
C ALA A 146 11.56 2.62 4.24
N VAL A 147 10.93 3.73 4.64
CA VAL A 147 11.58 5.00 5.00
C VAL A 147 11.58 5.29 6.49
N ALA A 148 11.11 4.33 7.30
CA ALA A 148 10.96 4.46 8.75
C ALA A 148 12.26 4.89 9.46
N GLU A 149 12.10 5.57 10.60
CA GLU A 149 13.14 6.00 11.55
C GLU A 149 14.09 7.11 11.06
N ARG A 150 14.02 7.59 9.79
CA ARG A 150 14.96 8.61 9.28
C ARG A 150 14.35 9.63 8.32
N LEU A 151 13.12 9.44 7.84
CA LEU A 151 12.41 10.41 7.01
C LEU A 151 11.75 11.48 7.90
N LYS A 152 11.95 12.77 7.57
CA LYS A 152 11.26 13.89 8.22
C LYS A 152 9.75 13.76 8.09
N PHE A 153 9.01 14.12 9.13
CA PHE A 153 7.55 14.11 9.10
C PHE A 153 6.96 15.05 8.04
N SER A 154 7.59 16.20 7.82
CA SER A 154 7.19 17.12 6.74
C SER A 154 7.36 16.53 5.35
N ALA A 155 8.42 15.74 5.12
CA ALA A 155 8.61 15.02 3.86
C ALA A 155 7.58 13.89 3.70
N TYR A 156 7.19 13.26 4.81
CA TYR A 156 6.13 12.26 4.84
C TYR A 156 4.80 12.82 4.32
N LEU A 157 4.40 14.00 4.82
CA LEU A 157 3.17 14.68 4.36
C LEU A 157 3.19 14.94 2.84
N VAL A 158 4.34 15.39 2.32
CA VAL A 158 4.47 15.71 0.88
C VAL A 158 4.41 14.47 0.01
N TYR A 159 5.12 13.38 0.36
CA TYR A 159 5.06 12.19 -0.47
C TYR A 159 3.67 11.54 -0.43
N THR A 160 3.02 11.50 0.74
CA THR A 160 1.66 10.96 0.87
C THR A 160 0.69 11.74 -0.02
N PHE A 161 0.80 13.07 -0.03
CA PHE A 161 0.03 13.92 -0.93
C PHE A 161 0.25 13.53 -2.40
N LEU A 162 1.51 13.42 -2.85
CA LEU A 162 1.86 13.14 -4.25
C LEU A 162 1.49 11.71 -4.67
N VAL A 163 1.66 10.73 -3.79
CA VAL A 163 1.24 9.35 -4.05
C VAL A 163 -0.28 9.29 -4.21
N SER A 164 -1.03 9.91 -3.30
CA SER A 164 -2.50 9.83 -3.27
C SER A 164 -3.19 10.68 -4.33
N ILE A 165 -2.56 11.78 -4.79
CA ILE A 165 -3.16 12.61 -5.85
C ILE A 165 -2.83 12.10 -7.25
N PHE A 166 -1.65 11.49 -7.47
CA PHE A 166 -1.15 11.26 -8.82
C PHE A 166 -0.56 9.86 -9.05
N ILE A 167 0.45 9.44 -8.27
CA ILE A 167 1.20 8.21 -8.58
C ILE A 167 0.27 6.99 -8.53
N TYR A 168 -0.44 6.81 -7.44
CA TYR A 168 -1.38 5.70 -7.26
C TYR A 168 -2.60 5.81 -8.19
N PRO A 169 -3.35 6.94 -8.23
CA PRO A 169 -4.59 6.98 -9.02
C PRO A 169 -4.39 6.77 -10.51
N VAL A 170 -3.30 7.28 -11.08
CA VAL A 170 -3.04 7.13 -12.52
C VAL A 170 -2.71 5.69 -12.86
N TYR A 171 -1.85 5.02 -12.09
CA TYR A 171 -1.61 3.59 -12.32
C TYR A 171 -2.86 2.74 -12.09
N ALA A 172 -3.62 3.05 -11.05
CA ALA A 172 -4.89 2.39 -10.78
C ALA A 172 -5.92 2.61 -11.91
N HIS A 173 -5.92 3.78 -12.56
CA HIS A 173 -6.72 4.03 -13.76
C HIS A 173 -6.35 3.09 -14.91
N TRP A 174 -5.05 2.86 -15.14
CA TRP A 174 -4.60 1.95 -16.20
C TRP A 174 -5.14 0.53 -16.05
N VAL A 175 -5.36 0.09 -14.80
CA VAL A 175 -5.79 -1.28 -14.46
C VAL A 175 -7.28 -1.37 -14.15
N TRP A 176 -7.81 -0.44 -13.32
CA TRP A 176 -9.17 -0.50 -12.78
C TRP A 176 -10.09 0.63 -13.27
N GLY A 177 -9.54 1.63 -13.94
CA GLY A 177 -10.27 2.77 -14.47
C GLY A 177 -10.60 2.66 -15.97
N GLY A 178 -10.31 1.51 -16.60
CA GLY A 178 -10.50 1.33 -18.03
C GLY A 178 -9.35 1.85 -18.90
N GLY A 179 -8.18 2.13 -18.30
CA GLY A 179 -7.01 2.60 -19.03
C GLY A 179 -6.28 1.51 -19.82
N TRP A 180 -5.15 1.88 -20.45
CA TRP A 180 -4.47 1.10 -21.50
C TRP A 180 -4.01 -0.29 -21.07
N LEU A 181 -3.66 -0.53 -19.79
CA LEU A 181 -3.25 -1.85 -19.34
C LEU A 181 -4.42 -2.85 -19.37
N SER A 182 -5.60 -2.42 -18.96
CA SER A 182 -6.79 -3.28 -19.02
C SER A 182 -7.27 -3.57 -20.44
N GLN A 183 -6.84 -2.75 -21.40
CA GLN A 183 -7.22 -2.85 -22.83
C GLN A 183 -6.16 -3.54 -23.70
N LEU A 184 -5.13 -4.14 -23.10
CA LEU A 184 -4.11 -4.88 -23.87
C LEU A 184 -4.76 -6.01 -24.69
N PRO A 185 -4.31 -6.23 -25.95
CA PRO A 185 -4.90 -7.23 -26.85
C PRO A 185 -4.39 -8.66 -26.55
N PHE A 186 -4.01 -8.96 -25.33
CA PHE A 186 -3.45 -10.24 -24.90
C PHE A 186 -4.26 -10.79 -23.72
N GLY A 187 -4.76 -12.03 -23.81
CA GLY A 187 -5.64 -12.59 -22.79
C GLY A 187 -6.90 -11.75 -22.61
N VAL A 188 -7.21 -11.40 -21.37
CA VAL A 188 -8.29 -10.46 -20.99
C VAL A 188 -7.77 -9.04 -20.73
N GLY A 189 -6.57 -8.70 -21.19
CA GLY A 189 -5.82 -7.53 -20.78
C GLY A 189 -5.01 -7.81 -19.48
N HIS A 190 -4.39 -6.77 -18.94
CA HIS A 190 -3.72 -6.89 -17.65
C HIS A 190 -4.75 -7.00 -16.53
N ALA A 191 -4.68 -8.07 -15.76
CA ALA A 191 -5.63 -8.41 -14.72
C ALA A 191 -4.96 -8.38 -13.33
N ASP A 192 -5.54 -7.63 -12.41
CA ASP A 192 -5.14 -7.54 -10.99
C ASP A 192 -6.40 -7.48 -10.15
N PHE A 193 -6.83 -8.63 -9.59
CA PHE A 193 -8.16 -8.74 -8.98
C PHE A 193 -8.35 -7.79 -7.82
N ALA A 194 -7.39 -7.76 -6.90
CA ALA A 194 -7.52 -6.96 -5.69
C ALA A 194 -6.31 -6.05 -5.40
N GLY A 195 -5.24 -6.05 -6.22
CA GLY A 195 -4.21 -5.02 -6.13
C GLY A 195 -2.81 -5.49 -5.72
N SER A 196 -2.36 -6.70 -6.11
CA SER A 196 -0.92 -7.04 -5.96
C SER A 196 -0.03 -6.00 -6.64
N GLY A 197 -0.43 -5.52 -7.83
CA GLY A 197 0.24 -4.46 -8.58
C GLY A 197 -0.21 -3.08 -8.13
N VAL A 198 -1.52 -2.82 -8.22
CA VAL A 198 -2.10 -1.49 -8.04
C VAL A 198 -1.83 -0.92 -6.65
N VAL A 199 -1.83 -1.74 -5.62
CA VAL A 199 -1.60 -1.31 -4.24
C VAL A 199 -0.20 -1.67 -3.77
N HIS A 200 0.10 -2.98 -3.79
CA HIS A 200 1.30 -3.47 -3.10
C HIS A 200 2.58 -3.20 -3.89
N ALA A 201 2.61 -3.51 -5.19
CA ALA A 201 3.81 -3.22 -5.97
C ALA A 201 4.07 -1.71 -6.09
N ILE A 202 3.03 -0.87 -6.33
CA ILE A 202 3.16 0.59 -6.33
C ILE A 202 3.76 1.08 -5.00
N GLY A 203 3.17 0.71 -3.87
CA GLY A 203 3.69 1.11 -2.55
C GLY A 203 5.12 0.63 -2.32
N GLY A 204 5.40 -0.65 -2.67
CA GLY A 204 6.71 -1.27 -2.47
C GLY A 204 7.82 -0.66 -3.34
N VAL A 205 7.57 -0.37 -4.63
CA VAL A 205 8.59 0.23 -5.51
C VAL A 205 8.80 1.72 -5.24
N VAL A 206 7.77 2.46 -4.83
CA VAL A 206 7.92 3.84 -4.32
C VAL A 206 8.71 3.84 -3.01
N GLY A 207 8.43 2.87 -2.12
CA GLY A 207 9.19 2.66 -0.89
C GLY A 207 10.66 2.35 -1.15
N LEU A 208 10.96 1.49 -2.15
CA LEU A 208 12.32 1.22 -2.60
C LEU A 208 13.04 2.50 -3.04
N ALA A 209 12.39 3.32 -3.86
CA ALA A 209 12.93 4.60 -4.31
C ALA A 209 13.24 5.53 -3.12
N GLY A 210 12.32 5.63 -2.15
CA GLY A 210 12.52 6.39 -0.93
C GLY A 210 13.70 5.88 -0.09
N ALA A 211 13.81 4.56 0.12
CA ALA A 211 14.91 3.95 0.86
C ALA A 211 16.28 4.21 0.20
N MET A 212 16.33 4.16 -1.14
CA MET A 212 17.56 4.45 -1.91
C MET A 212 17.98 5.91 -1.81
N VAL A 213 17.05 6.86 -1.89
CA VAL A 213 17.35 8.29 -1.80
C VAL A 213 17.76 8.69 -0.39
N LEU A 214 17.10 8.17 0.64
CA LEU A 214 17.41 8.43 2.05
C LEU A 214 18.74 7.83 2.50
N GLY A 215 19.12 6.69 1.92
CA GLY A 215 20.22 5.87 2.43
C GLY A 215 19.89 5.10 3.72
N PRO A 216 20.84 4.30 4.23
CA PRO A 216 20.63 3.45 5.39
C PRO A 216 20.59 4.21 6.71
N ARG A 217 19.94 3.64 7.73
CA ARG A 217 19.95 4.13 9.11
C ARG A 217 21.36 4.10 9.70
N PHE A 218 21.64 5.00 10.64
CA PHE A 218 22.89 4.97 11.38
C PHE A 218 23.09 3.62 12.09
N GLY A 219 24.27 3.02 11.88
CA GLY A 219 24.62 1.72 12.46
C GLY A 219 24.05 0.50 11.71
N LYS A 220 23.38 0.69 10.58
CA LYS A 220 22.88 -0.44 9.76
C LYS A 220 24.01 -1.21 9.09
N TYR A 221 25.12 -0.56 8.76
CA TYR A 221 26.27 -1.21 8.12
C TYR A 221 27.55 -0.99 8.93
N GLY A 222 28.34 -2.05 9.08
CA GLY A 222 29.65 -2.02 9.70
C GLY A 222 30.70 -1.39 8.79
N LYS A 223 31.95 -1.27 9.30
CA LYS A 223 33.08 -0.73 8.53
C LYS A 223 33.42 -1.56 7.27
N ASP A 224 33.07 -2.84 7.27
CA ASP A 224 33.21 -3.78 6.16
C ASP A 224 32.01 -3.79 5.21
N HIS A 225 31.09 -2.82 5.35
CA HIS A 225 29.83 -2.73 4.61
C HIS A 225 28.89 -3.91 4.78
N LYS A 226 29.09 -4.77 5.80
CA LYS A 226 28.14 -5.84 6.11
C LYS A 226 26.95 -5.30 6.90
N PRO A 227 25.72 -5.79 6.59
CA PRO A 227 24.55 -5.38 7.31
C PRO A 227 24.57 -5.85 8.76
N LEU A 228 24.21 -4.96 9.67
CA LEU A 228 24.05 -5.25 11.10
C LEU A 228 22.55 -5.30 11.43
N ALA A 229 22.17 -6.19 12.33
CA ALA A 229 20.79 -6.28 12.78
C ALA A 229 20.42 -5.06 13.62
N ILE A 230 19.31 -4.40 13.27
CA ILE A 230 18.64 -3.40 14.12
C ILE A 230 17.28 -4.00 14.50
N PRO A 231 17.20 -4.70 15.65
CA PRO A 231 15.98 -5.39 16.04
C PRO A 231 14.85 -4.42 16.36
N GLY A 232 13.63 -4.84 16.05
CA GLY A 232 12.42 -4.17 16.51
C GLY A 232 12.28 -4.24 18.03
N HIS A 233 11.56 -3.29 18.58
CA HIS A 233 11.44 -3.20 20.04
C HIS A 233 10.32 -4.08 20.63
N ASN A 234 9.34 -4.52 19.80
CA ASN A 234 8.18 -5.23 20.33
C ASN A 234 7.57 -6.22 19.30
N MET A 235 7.98 -7.46 19.38
CA MET A 235 7.47 -8.53 18.51
C MET A 235 5.99 -8.84 18.75
N SER A 236 5.45 -8.57 19.95
CA SER A 236 4.01 -8.77 20.20
C SER A 236 3.17 -7.78 19.41
N LEU A 237 3.60 -6.51 19.29
CA LEU A 237 2.93 -5.53 18.42
C LEU A 237 3.03 -5.93 16.95
N ALA A 238 4.21 -6.37 16.48
CA ALA A 238 4.39 -6.83 15.11
C ALA A 238 3.47 -8.02 14.79
N ALA A 239 3.36 -8.99 15.70
CA ALA A 239 2.47 -10.13 15.54
C ALA A 239 1.00 -9.72 15.54
N LEU A 240 0.57 -8.87 16.48
CA LEU A 240 -0.79 -8.33 16.53
C LEU A 240 -1.13 -7.59 15.23
N GLY A 241 -0.24 -6.73 14.76
CA GLY A 241 -0.42 -5.99 13.50
C GLY A 241 -0.55 -6.92 12.30
N THR A 242 0.25 -7.99 12.23
CA THR A 242 0.13 -8.99 11.17
C THR A 242 -1.21 -9.71 11.18
N PHE A 243 -1.75 -10.07 12.37
CA PHE A 243 -3.09 -10.67 12.47
C PHE A 243 -4.19 -9.68 12.08
N ILE A 244 -4.07 -8.40 12.45
CA ILE A 244 -5.01 -7.36 12.01
C ILE A 244 -4.98 -7.21 10.49
N LEU A 245 -3.80 -7.19 9.87
CA LEU A 245 -3.65 -7.14 8.42
C LEU A 245 -4.24 -8.39 7.75
N TRP A 246 -3.98 -9.59 8.28
CA TRP A 246 -4.54 -10.83 7.74
C TRP A 246 -6.07 -10.82 7.82
N PHE A 247 -6.63 -10.40 8.96
CA PHE A 247 -8.07 -10.25 9.12
C PHE A 247 -8.65 -9.23 8.14
N GLY A 248 -8.02 -8.08 7.97
CA GLY A 248 -8.42 -7.06 7.00
C GLY A 248 -8.36 -7.55 5.55
N TRP A 249 -7.46 -8.51 5.25
CA TRP A 249 -7.36 -9.12 3.92
C TRP A 249 -8.59 -9.93 3.51
N PHE A 250 -9.39 -10.41 4.46
CA PHE A 250 -10.70 -10.98 4.16
C PHE A 250 -11.72 -9.93 3.71
N GLY A 251 -11.49 -8.64 4.00
CA GLY A 251 -12.18 -7.53 3.34
C GLY A 251 -11.54 -7.18 2.00
N PHE A 252 -10.21 -7.13 1.95
CA PHE A 252 -9.43 -6.69 0.80
C PHE A 252 -9.70 -7.56 -0.45
N ASN A 253 -9.48 -8.86 -0.36
CA ASN A 253 -9.61 -9.79 -1.47
C ASN A 253 -11.07 -10.20 -1.72
N PRO A 254 -11.82 -10.80 -0.77
CA PRO A 254 -13.22 -11.15 -1.00
C PRO A 254 -14.12 -9.96 -1.35
N GLY A 255 -13.87 -8.78 -0.75
CA GLY A 255 -14.61 -7.55 -1.08
C GLY A 255 -14.45 -7.10 -2.52
N SER A 256 -13.32 -7.43 -3.17
CA SER A 256 -13.06 -7.12 -4.59
C SER A 256 -13.93 -7.89 -5.58
N THR A 257 -14.82 -8.77 -5.12
CA THR A 257 -15.92 -9.31 -5.93
C THR A 257 -16.98 -8.25 -6.27
N PHE A 258 -17.04 -7.15 -5.52
CA PHE A 258 -18.04 -6.09 -5.60
C PHE A 258 -19.50 -6.55 -5.43
N SER A 259 -19.75 -7.81 -5.12
CA SER A 259 -21.11 -8.34 -4.96
C SER A 259 -21.18 -9.48 -3.94
N ALA A 260 -22.12 -9.37 -3.02
CA ALA A 260 -22.47 -10.44 -2.08
C ALA A 260 -23.19 -11.62 -2.75
N HIS A 261 -23.67 -11.43 -3.99
CA HIS A 261 -24.29 -12.49 -4.78
C HIS A 261 -23.28 -13.40 -5.48
N HIS A 262 -22.01 -12.99 -5.57
CA HIS A 262 -20.97 -13.80 -6.18
C HIS A 262 -20.40 -14.81 -5.16
N LEU A 263 -20.88 -16.06 -5.20
CA LEU A 263 -20.40 -17.13 -4.31
C LEU A 263 -18.89 -17.40 -4.44
N ARG A 264 -18.22 -16.84 -5.46
CA ARG A 264 -16.75 -16.84 -5.62
C ARG A 264 -16.05 -16.23 -4.40
N ILE A 265 -16.73 -15.43 -3.58
CA ILE A 265 -16.25 -14.91 -2.28
C ILE A 265 -15.62 -16.03 -1.44
N ALA A 266 -16.24 -17.22 -1.37
CA ALA A 266 -15.74 -18.34 -0.59
C ALA A 266 -14.39 -18.85 -1.11
N VAL A 267 -14.22 -18.96 -2.43
CA VAL A 267 -12.96 -19.35 -3.07
C VAL A 267 -11.87 -18.32 -2.77
N VAL A 268 -12.18 -17.04 -2.95
CA VAL A 268 -11.25 -15.94 -2.68
C VAL A 268 -10.77 -15.94 -1.22
N ALA A 269 -11.68 -16.13 -0.27
CA ALA A 269 -11.34 -16.18 1.16
C ALA A 269 -10.41 -17.34 1.49
N VAL A 270 -10.70 -18.55 0.96
CA VAL A 270 -9.86 -19.75 1.18
C VAL A 270 -8.48 -19.57 0.55
N ASN A 271 -8.41 -19.10 -0.70
CA ASN A 271 -7.14 -18.86 -1.39
C ASN A 271 -6.29 -17.83 -0.66
N THR A 272 -6.89 -16.75 -0.17
CA THR A 272 -6.23 -15.72 0.64
C THR A 272 -5.60 -16.35 1.90
N ASN A 273 -6.36 -17.15 2.62
CA ASN A 273 -5.90 -17.82 3.84
C ASN A 273 -4.76 -18.82 3.57
N LEU A 274 -4.91 -19.66 2.53
CA LEU A 274 -3.92 -20.70 2.20
C LEU A 274 -2.58 -20.10 1.79
N ALA A 275 -2.58 -19.04 1.00
CA ALA A 275 -1.34 -18.37 0.58
C ALA A 275 -0.62 -17.70 1.75
N ALA A 276 -1.35 -17.06 2.67
CA ALA A 276 -0.79 -16.50 3.90
C ALA A 276 -0.10 -17.57 4.75
N ALA A 277 -0.80 -18.68 5.00
CA ALA A 277 -0.27 -19.80 5.78
C ALA A 277 0.96 -20.45 5.11
N ALA A 278 0.92 -20.65 3.79
CA ALA A 278 2.03 -21.21 3.03
C ALA A 278 3.26 -20.28 3.04
N GLY A 279 3.06 -18.97 2.89
CA GLY A 279 4.13 -17.97 2.96
C GLY A 279 4.81 -17.96 4.33
N ALA A 280 4.04 -17.95 5.41
CA ALA A 280 4.54 -18.03 6.78
C ALA A 280 5.34 -19.31 7.02
N PHE A 281 4.77 -20.46 6.66
CA PHE A 281 5.38 -21.75 6.91
C PHE A 281 6.68 -21.94 6.13
N THR A 282 6.70 -21.57 4.86
CA THR A 282 7.91 -21.66 4.03
C THR A 282 9.02 -20.76 4.56
N THR A 283 8.70 -19.50 4.90
CA THR A 283 9.66 -18.55 5.47
C THR A 283 10.25 -19.09 6.78
N LEU A 284 9.40 -19.63 7.64
CA LEU A 284 9.82 -20.21 8.92
C LEU A 284 10.80 -21.38 8.72
N LEU A 285 10.50 -22.30 7.78
CA LEU A 285 11.37 -23.42 7.47
C LEU A 285 12.71 -22.99 6.85
N VAL A 286 12.69 -22.02 5.93
CA VAL A 286 13.91 -21.48 5.31
C VAL A 286 14.80 -20.82 6.35
N MET A 287 14.23 -20.03 7.25
CA MET A 287 14.99 -19.38 8.31
C MET A 287 15.56 -20.40 9.31
N TYR A 288 14.79 -21.41 9.67
CA TYR A 288 15.32 -22.49 10.50
C TYR A 288 16.48 -23.27 9.82
N ALA A 289 16.32 -23.59 8.55
CA ALA A 289 17.40 -24.26 7.80
C ALA A 289 18.68 -23.43 7.74
N LYS A 290 18.54 -22.10 7.60
CA LYS A 290 19.66 -21.16 7.47
C LYS A 290 20.32 -20.80 8.81
N THR A 291 19.52 -20.57 9.86
CA THR A 291 19.98 -19.98 11.13
C THR A 291 19.88 -20.93 12.32
N ARG A 292 19.19 -22.06 12.17
CA ARG A 292 18.81 -22.98 13.26
C ARG A 292 17.92 -22.33 14.33
N LYS A 293 17.22 -21.24 13.97
CA LYS A 293 16.28 -20.55 14.85
C LYS A 293 14.93 -20.37 14.15
N TRP A 294 13.86 -20.45 14.91
CA TRP A 294 12.51 -20.14 14.48
C TRP A 294 12.33 -18.61 14.52
N ASP A 295 12.45 -17.96 13.37
CA ASP A 295 12.40 -16.50 13.28
C ASP A 295 10.96 -16.01 13.11
N LEU A 296 10.37 -15.48 14.18
CA LEU A 296 9.01 -14.95 14.16
C LEU A 296 8.89 -13.75 13.23
N GLY A 297 9.84 -12.81 13.26
CA GLY A 297 9.78 -11.60 12.43
C GLY A 297 9.72 -11.92 10.95
N MET A 298 10.59 -12.84 10.50
CA MET A 298 10.57 -13.29 9.11
C MET A 298 9.31 -14.10 8.77
N ALA A 299 8.77 -14.90 9.70
CA ALA A 299 7.50 -15.60 9.49
C ALA A 299 6.31 -14.63 9.33
N LEU A 300 6.27 -13.54 10.11
CA LEU A 300 5.27 -12.48 9.96
C LEU A 300 5.37 -11.82 8.57
N ASN A 301 6.57 -11.49 8.11
CA ASN A 301 6.79 -10.98 6.75
C ASN A 301 6.42 -12.02 5.68
N GLY A 302 6.68 -13.31 5.90
CA GLY A 302 6.26 -14.39 5.02
C GLY A 302 4.73 -14.51 4.90
N THR A 303 4.01 -14.33 6.02
CA THR A 303 2.55 -14.26 6.03
C THR A 303 2.06 -13.14 5.12
N LEU A 304 2.59 -11.92 5.32
CA LEU A 304 2.22 -10.75 4.52
C LEU A 304 2.62 -10.91 3.05
N GLY A 305 3.80 -11.49 2.76
CA GLY A 305 4.23 -11.78 1.39
C GLY A 305 3.28 -12.74 0.66
N GLY A 306 2.80 -13.79 1.35
CA GLY A 306 1.80 -14.71 0.82
C GLY A 306 0.48 -14.03 0.52
N LEU A 307 0.00 -13.16 1.43
CA LEU A 307 -1.20 -12.35 1.24
C LEU A 307 -1.06 -11.41 0.04
N VAL A 308 0.05 -10.71 -0.07
CA VAL A 308 0.35 -9.81 -1.20
C VAL A 308 0.36 -10.56 -2.53
N ALA A 309 1.05 -11.69 -2.59
CA ALA A 309 1.20 -12.46 -3.83
C ALA A 309 -0.13 -13.01 -4.34
N VAL A 310 -1.01 -13.47 -3.44
CA VAL A 310 -2.30 -14.04 -3.83
C VAL A 310 -3.34 -12.98 -4.21
N THR A 311 -3.11 -11.71 -3.85
CA THR A 311 -4.07 -10.62 -4.02
C THR A 311 -4.48 -10.41 -5.48
N ALA A 312 -3.57 -10.55 -6.46
CA ALA A 312 -3.94 -10.48 -7.87
C ALA A 312 -4.70 -11.71 -8.37
N PRO A 313 -4.25 -12.96 -8.12
CA PRO A 313 -4.87 -14.15 -8.70
C PRO A 313 -6.02 -14.74 -7.89
N CYS A 314 -6.28 -14.30 -6.66
CA CYS A 314 -7.11 -15.01 -5.66
C CYS A 314 -8.49 -15.47 -6.15
N ALA A 315 -9.08 -14.77 -7.12
CA ALA A 315 -10.38 -15.12 -7.68
C ALA A 315 -10.32 -16.10 -8.86
N TRP A 316 -9.13 -16.32 -9.43
CA TRP A 316 -8.95 -17.08 -10.67
C TRP A 316 -8.12 -18.34 -10.52
N ILE A 317 -7.87 -18.79 -9.29
CA ILE A 317 -6.99 -19.94 -9.02
C ILE A 317 -7.67 -20.96 -8.11
N GLU A 318 -7.21 -22.19 -8.19
CA GLU A 318 -7.53 -23.26 -7.25
C GLU A 318 -6.70 -23.16 -5.95
N GLY A 319 -7.17 -23.79 -4.86
CA GLY A 319 -6.51 -23.73 -3.54
C GLY A 319 -5.08 -24.25 -3.53
N TRP A 320 -4.75 -25.29 -4.31
CA TRP A 320 -3.36 -25.78 -4.41
C TRP A 320 -2.41 -24.73 -5.02
N ALA A 321 -2.89 -23.99 -6.02
CA ALA A 321 -2.10 -22.91 -6.63
C ALA A 321 -1.87 -21.76 -5.64
N ALA A 322 -2.85 -21.44 -4.78
CA ALA A 322 -2.68 -20.47 -3.71
C ALA A 322 -1.56 -20.89 -2.73
N ILE A 323 -1.48 -22.18 -2.38
CA ILE A 323 -0.39 -22.73 -1.55
C ILE A 323 0.97 -22.56 -2.25
N VAL A 324 1.06 -22.90 -3.53
CA VAL A 324 2.31 -22.76 -4.30
C VAL A 324 2.74 -21.30 -4.41
N ILE A 325 1.81 -20.41 -4.74
CA ILE A 325 2.06 -18.96 -4.86
C ILE A 325 2.55 -18.40 -3.52
N GLY A 326 1.89 -18.75 -2.42
CA GLY A 326 2.28 -18.34 -1.07
C GLY A 326 3.63 -18.90 -0.64
N ALA A 327 3.92 -20.17 -0.95
CA ALA A 327 5.21 -20.79 -0.64
C ALA A 327 6.36 -20.09 -1.37
N ILE A 328 6.19 -19.78 -2.67
CA ILE A 328 7.17 -19.01 -3.45
C ILE A 328 7.31 -17.62 -2.86
N ALA A 329 6.22 -16.97 -2.46
CA ALA A 329 6.26 -15.66 -1.80
C ALA A 329 7.11 -15.68 -0.53
N GLY A 330 6.99 -16.72 0.30
CA GLY A 330 7.84 -16.89 1.49
C GLY A 330 9.32 -16.97 1.15
N LEU A 331 9.70 -17.69 0.08
CA LEU A 331 11.09 -17.73 -0.42
C LEU A 331 11.54 -16.34 -0.91
N LEU A 332 10.68 -15.63 -1.65
CA LEU A 332 10.97 -14.31 -2.19
C LEU A 332 11.13 -13.25 -1.09
N VAL A 333 10.38 -13.34 0.01
CA VAL A 333 10.57 -12.45 1.17
C VAL A 333 11.99 -12.62 1.72
N VAL A 334 12.42 -13.86 2.00
CA VAL A 334 13.77 -14.10 2.53
C VAL A 334 14.84 -13.64 1.54
N ALA A 335 14.70 -14.04 0.28
CA ALA A 335 15.67 -13.68 -0.77
C ALA A 335 15.74 -12.15 -0.95
N GLY A 336 14.59 -11.46 -0.96
CA GLY A 336 14.50 -10.02 -1.13
C GLY A 336 15.16 -9.25 0.01
N VAL A 337 14.85 -9.60 1.27
CA VAL A 337 15.49 -8.96 2.44
C VAL A 337 17.02 -9.07 2.35
N TYR A 338 17.55 -10.26 2.16
CA TYR A 338 19.00 -10.43 2.03
C TYR A 338 19.60 -9.75 0.80
N PHE A 339 18.87 -9.75 -0.32
CA PHE A 339 19.31 -9.08 -1.54
C PHE A 339 19.44 -7.57 -1.33
N PHE A 340 18.38 -6.90 -0.83
CA PHE A 340 18.41 -5.45 -0.64
C PHE A 340 19.43 -5.05 0.42
N GLU A 341 19.51 -5.76 1.54
CA GLU A 341 20.55 -5.51 2.54
C GLU A 341 21.97 -5.66 1.97
N SER A 342 22.22 -6.68 1.13
CA SER A 342 23.53 -6.87 0.51
C SER A 342 23.91 -5.76 -0.49
N ARG A 343 22.91 -5.01 -0.97
CA ARG A 343 23.09 -3.87 -1.87
C ARG A 343 23.15 -2.51 -1.15
N GLY A 344 23.19 -2.52 0.18
CA GLY A 344 23.25 -1.29 0.97
C GLY A 344 21.90 -0.59 1.12
N ILE A 345 20.79 -1.25 0.76
CA ILE A 345 19.44 -0.69 0.88
C ILE A 345 18.85 -1.14 2.21
N ASP A 346 18.54 -0.18 3.08
CA ASP A 346 17.96 -0.42 4.40
C ASP A 346 16.44 -0.25 4.36
N ASP A 347 15.74 -1.36 4.46
CA ASP A 347 14.29 -1.46 4.55
C ASP A 347 13.91 -1.96 5.96
N PRO A 348 13.56 -1.06 6.89
CA PRO A 348 13.41 -1.38 8.31
C PRO A 348 12.44 -2.52 8.63
N VAL A 349 11.34 -2.62 7.89
CA VAL A 349 10.28 -3.60 8.16
C VAL A 349 10.16 -4.68 7.07
N GLY A 350 10.96 -4.60 6.01
CA GLY A 350 10.88 -5.52 4.89
C GLY A 350 9.77 -5.18 3.88
N ALA A 351 9.29 -3.94 3.87
CA ALA A 351 8.18 -3.50 3.02
C ALA A 351 8.44 -3.72 1.52
N VAL A 352 9.65 -3.47 1.04
CA VAL A 352 10.03 -3.68 -0.36
C VAL A 352 9.95 -5.16 -0.74
N SER A 353 10.46 -6.05 0.12
CA SER A 353 10.45 -7.50 -0.11
C SER A 353 9.04 -8.08 -0.01
N VAL A 354 8.23 -7.60 0.95
CA VAL A 354 6.85 -8.03 1.17
C VAL A 354 5.94 -7.52 0.06
N HIS A 355 5.95 -6.21 -0.19
CA HIS A 355 4.95 -5.59 -1.08
C HIS A 355 5.48 -5.40 -2.51
N GLY A 356 6.71 -4.93 -2.69
CA GLY A 356 7.31 -4.73 -4.00
C GLY A 356 7.52 -6.05 -4.73
N VAL A 357 8.39 -6.90 -4.20
CA VAL A 357 8.77 -8.17 -4.85
C VAL A 357 7.57 -9.11 -4.99
N ASN A 358 6.79 -9.30 -3.92
CA ASN A 358 5.65 -10.22 -3.97
C ASN A 358 4.44 -9.64 -4.69
N GLY A 359 4.32 -8.31 -4.80
CA GLY A 359 3.33 -7.69 -5.68
C GLY A 359 3.60 -8.02 -7.16
N LEU A 360 4.87 -7.93 -7.58
CA LEU A 360 5.27 -8.33 -8.95
C LEU A 360 5.07 -9.83 -9.19
N TRP A 361 5.41 -10.68 -8.22
CA TRP A 361 5.14 -12.11 -8.28
C TRP A 361 3.64 -12.41 -8.39
N GLY A 362 2.81 -11.73 -7.61
CA GLY A 362 1.35 -11.87 -7.65
C GLY A 362 0.78 -11.55 -9.05
N LEU A 363 1.25 -10.49 -9.70
CA LEU A 363 0.86 -10.18 -11.07
C LEU A 363 1.22 -11.32 -12.04
N LEU A 364 2.46 -11.81 -12.01
CA LEU A 364 2.90 -12.89 -12.89
C LEU A 364 2.13 -14.19 -12.65
N SER A 365 1.76 -14.45 -11.40
CA SER A 365 1.05 -15.67 -11.01
C SER A 365 -0.35 -15.78 -11.64
N VAL A 366 -1.02 -14.66 -11.94
CA VAL A 366 -2.26 -14.66 -12.74
C VAL A 366 -2.03 -15.31 -14.10
N GLY A 367 -0.99 -14.87 -14.81
CA GLY A 367 -0.66 -15.37 -16.14
C GLY A 367 -0.24 -16.84 -16.17
N LEU A 368 0.18 -17.40 -15.03
CA LEU A 368 0.58 -18.80 -14.90
C LEU A 368 -0.56 -19.70 -14.43
N PHE A 369 -1.27 -19.32 -13.37
CA PHE A 369 -2.13 -20.20 -12.59
C PHE A 369 -3.65 -19.94 -12.72
N ALA A 370 -4.09 -18.92 -13.48
CA ALA A 370 -5.52 -18.68 -13.65
C ALA A 370 -6.21 -19.88 -14.33
N ASP A 371 -7.31 -20.35 -13.71
CA ASP A 371 -7.94 -21.67 -13.98
C ASP A 371 -9.01 -21.67 -15.09
N GLY A 372 -9.35 -20.48 -15.63
CA GLY A 372 -10.34 -20.36 -16.71
C GLY A 372 -11.79 -20.55 -16.26
N THR A 373 -12.11 -20.35 -14.97
CA THR A 373 -13.47 -20.57 -14.43
C THR A 373 -14.20 -19.29 -14.05
N TYR A 374 -13.51 -18.13 -14.06
CA TYR A 374 -14.09 -16.85 -13.67
C TYR A 374 -13.57 -15.73 -14.57
N GLY A 375 -14.45 -14.79 -14.95
CA GLY A 375 -14.10 -13.61 -15.74
C GLY A 375 -13.49 -12.49 -14.90
N LEU A 376 -13.29 -11.33 -15.53
CA LEU A 376 -12.91 -10.10 -14.82
C LEU A 376 -14.10 -9.59 -14.02
N TYR A 377 -14.21 -9.95 -12.73
CA TYR A 377 -15.31 -9.56 -11.84
C TYR A 377 -16.70 -10.06 -12.24
N THR A 378 -16.80 -11.07 -13.09
CA THR A 378 -18.07 -11.60 -13.61
C THR A 378 -18.03 -13.12 -13.73
N LEU A 379 -19.22 -13.73 -13.74
CA LEU A 379 -19.41 -15.16 -14.01
C LEU A 379 -19.42 -15.47 -15.50
N GLU A 380 -19.42 -14.44 -16.35
CA GLU A 380 -19.48 -14.56 -17.80
C GLU A 380 -18.10 -14.50 -18.45
N PRO A 381 -17.90 -15.15 -19.62
CA PRO A 381 -16.67 -15.04 -20.39
C PRO A 381 -16.47 -13.62 -20.97
N PRO A 382 -15.23 -13.23 -21.30
CA PRO A 382 -14.03 -14.08 -21.35
C PRO A 382 -13.48 -14.40 -19.96
N TYR A 383 -13.10 -15.66 -19.75
CA TYR A 383 -12.50 -16.11 -18.48
C TYR A 383 -11.01 -15.86 -18.46
N VAL A 384 -10.48 -15.51 -17.28
CA VAL A 384 -9.04 -15.35 -17.07
C VAL A 384 -8.40 -16.74 -17.04
N THR A 385 -7.52 -17.01 -18.02
CA THR A 385 -6.91 -18.34 -18.18
C THR A 385 -5.40 -18.21 -18.32
N GLY A 386 -4.68 -18.85 -17.42
CA GLY A 386 -3.22 -18.85 -17.38
C GLY A 386 -2.58 -19.94 -18.22
N LEU A 387 -1.25 -19.88 -18.30
CA LEU A 387 -0.43 -20.79 -19.11
C LEU A 387 -0.64 -22.27 -18.74
N PHE A 388 -0.71 -22.58 -17.44
CA PHE A 388 -0.82 -23.96 -16.95
C PHE A 388 -2.22 -24.58 -17.18
N TYR A 389 -3.21 -23.77 -17.53
CA TYR A 389 -4.58 -24.19 -17.81
C TYR A 389 -4.95 -24.06 -19.30
N GLY A 390 -3.95 -23.96 -20.17
CA GLY A 390 -4.16 -23.94 -21.62
C GLY A 390 -4.53 -22.57 -22.21
N GLY A 391 -4.43 -21.47 -21.44
CA GLY A 391 -4.68 -20.11 -21.93
C GLY A 391 -3.59 -19.56 -22.86
N GLY A 392 -2.54 -20.34 -23.13
CA GLY A 392 -1.40 -19.90 -23.93
C GLY A 392 -0.59 -18.80 -23.23
N GLY A 393 0.31 -18.15 -23.96
CA GLY A 393 1.20 -17.12 -23.41
C GLY A 393 0.58 -15.71 -23.30
N GLY A 394 -0.65 -15.51 -23.82
CA GLY A 394 -1.25 -14.16 -23.93
C GLY A 394 -1.47 -13.49 -22.59
N GLN A 395 -2.11 -14.18 -21.63
CA GLN A 395 -2.34 -13.63 -20.30
C GLN A 395 -1.02 -13.35 -19.56
N LEU A 396 -0.04 -14.24 -19.66
CA LEU A 396 1.28 -14.03 -19.04
C LEU A 396 2.01 -12.82 -19.65
N LEU A 397 1.90 -12.60 -20.95
CA LEU A 397 2.47 -11.42 -21.60
C LEU A 397 1.80 -10.12 -21.13
N ALA A 398 0.46 -10.10 -21.00
CA ALA A 398 -0.25 -8.95 -20.46
C ALA A 398 0.20 -8.65 -19.02
N GLN A 399 0.38 -9.67 -18.19
CA GLN A 399 0.88 -9.51 -16.82
C GLN A 399 2.31 -9.00 -16.79
N PHE A 400 3.19 -9.51 -17.64
CA PHE A 400 4.58 -9.05 -17.74
C PHE A 400 4.67 -7.57 -18.17
N ILE A 401 3.83 -7.12 -19.11
CA ILE A 401 3.72 -5.70 -19.48
C ILE A 401 3.28 -4.87 -18.25
N GLY A 402 2.30 -5.33 -17.47
CA GLY A 402 1.88 -4.69 -16.23
C GLY A 402 2.99 -4.60 -15.20
N VAL A 403 3.80 -5.65 -15.05
CA VAL A 403 5.00 -5.65 -14.16
C VAL A 403 5.99 -4.58 -14.60
N LEU A 404 6.29 -4.47 -15.90
CA LEU A 404 7.17 -3.42 -16.39
C LEU A 404 6.59 -2.02 -16.17
N ALA A 405 5.29 -1.87 -16.41
CA ALA A 405 4.58 -0.60 -16.23
C ALA A 405 4.59 -0.13 -14.77
N VAL A 406 4.30 -1.03 -13.80
CA VAL A 406 4.29 -0.67 -12.37
C VAL A 406 5.67 -0.28 -11.89
N VAL A 407 6.72 -0.98 -12.32
CA VAL A 407 8.10 -0.65 -11.95
C VAL A 407 8.53 0.67 -12.57
N ALA A 408 8.31 0.85 -13.88
CA ALA A 408 8.70 2.09 -14.56
C ALA A 408 7.98 3.31 -13.98
N TRP A 409 6.67 3.22 -13.77
CA TRP A 409 5.85 4.30 -13.24
C TRP A 409 6.13 4.56 -11.74
N GLY A 410 5.95 3.53 -10.90
CA GLY A 410 6.04 3.68 -9.45
C GLY A 410 7.46 3.98 -8.98
N PHE A 411 8.47 3.21 -9.43
CA PHE A 411 9.86 3.48 -9.05
C PHE A 411 10.38 4.76 -9.72
N GLY A 412 10.11 4.97 -11.01
CA GLY A 412 10.60 6.15 -11.74
C GLY A 412 10.08 7.45 -11.13
N LEU A 413 8.75 7.58 -10.94
CA LEU A 413 8.16 8.77 -10.32
C LEU A 413 8.48 8.86 -8.83
N GLY A 414 8.52 7.75 -8.11
CA GLY A 414 8.92 7.71 -6.71
C GLY A 414 10.35 8.22 -6.52
N TYR A 415 11.28 7.78 -7.34
CA TYR A 415 12.68 8.23 -7.29
C TYR A 415 12.82 9.72 -7.63
N LEU A 416 12.13 10.17 -8.69
CA LEU A 416 12.09 11.59 -9.06
C LEU A 416 11.50 12.42 -7.92
N MET A 417 10.37 12.00 -7.35
CA MET A 417 9.71 12.68 -6.24
C MET A 417 10.63 12.85 -5.04
N PHE A 418 11.24 11.76 -4.55
CA PHE A 418 12.12 11.81 -3.38
C PHE A 418 13.39 12.62 -3.67
N LYS A 419 13.97 12.53 -4.88
CA LYS A 419 15.12 13.33 -5.28
C LYS A 419 14.81 14.82 -5.32
N VAL A 420 13.67 15.21 -5.91
CA VAL A 420 13.26 16.62 -5.98
C VAL A 420 12.99 17.17 -4.58
N MET A 421 12.29 16.41 -3.73
CA MET A 421 12.05 16.79 -2.34
C MET A 421 13.36 16.97 -1.56
N ASP A 422 14.31 16.04 -1.76
CA ASP A 422 15.62 16.11 -1.10
C ASP A 422 16.40 17.34 -1.51
N LEU A 423 16.40 17.68 -2.81
CA LEU A 423 17.06 18.88 -3.34
C LEU A 423 16.41 20.17 -2.85
N ILE A 424 15.09 20.23 -2.65
CA ILE A 424 14.38 21.45 -2.27
C ILE A 424 14.50 21.75 -0.77
N PHE A 425 14.35 20.72 0.09
CA PHE A 425 14.28 20.95 1.55
C PHE A 425 14.97 19.88 2.41
N GLY A 426 15.62 18.91 1.77
CA GLY A 426 16.26 17.80 2.47
C GLY A 426 15.26 16.92 3.21
N ILE A 427 15.15 15.66 2.83
CA ILE A 427 14.11 14.75 3.36
C ILE A 427 14.53 13.96 4.58
N ARG A 428 15.85 13.85 4.85
CA ARG A 428 16.37 13.10 5.98
C ARG A 428 16.50 13.98 7.22
N VAL A 429 16.18 13.44 8.38
CA VAL A 429 16.45 14.05 9.69
C VAL A 429 17.97 14.18 9.93
N SER A 430 18.38 15.05 10.87
CA SER A 430 19.78 15.18 11.24
C SER A 430 20.30 13.90 11.93
N PRO A 431 21.62 13.67 11.92
CA PRO A 431 22.23 12.56 12.65
C PRO A 431 21.88 12.51 14.14
N GLU A 432 21.77 13.67 14.76
CA GLU A 432 21.43 13.79 16.18
C GLU A 432 19.99 13.35 16.43
N GLU A 433 19.03 13.82 15.63
CA GLU A 433 17.61 13.43 15.71
C GLU A 433 17.44 11.92 15.47
N GLU A 434 18.13 11.35 14.48
CA GLU A 434 18.07 9.92 14.21
C GLU A 434 18.64 9.06 15.35
N LEU A 435 19.74 9.52 15.99
CA LEU A 435 20.34 8.81 17.11
C LEU A 435 19.52 8.90 18.39
N GLN A 436 18.91 10.04 18.69
CA GLN A 436 18.09 10.24 19.88
C GLN A 436 16.66 9.72 19.73
N GLY A 437 16.08 9.79 18.53
CA GLY A 437 14.74 9.33 18.20
C GLY A 437 13.80 10.45 17.79
N LEU A 438 12.92 10.16 16.83
CA LEU A 438 12.04 11.15 16.20
C LEU A 438 10.86 11.57 17.07
N ASP A 439 10.47 10.76 18.05
CA ASP A 439 9.33 11.04 18.94
C ASP A 439 9.47 12.38 19.64
N ILE A 440 10.66 12.66 20.17
CA ILE A 440 10.91 13.90 20.93
C ILE A 440 11.09 15.09 19.99
N PHE A 441 11.87 14.92 18.91
CA PHE A 441 12.21 16.04 18.02
C PHE A 441 11.07 16.50 17.14
N GLU A 442 10.29 15.56 16.60
CA GLU A 442 9.22 15.91 15.68
C GLU A 442 7.84 16.04 16.36
N HIS A 443 7.61 15.33 17.48
CA HIS A 443 6.30 15.30 18.16
C HIS A 443 6.32 15.84 19.60
N GLY A 444 7.49 15.98 20.21
CA GLY A 444 7.62 16.47 21.59
C GLY A 444 7.09 15.49 22.66
N THR A 445 6.71 14.28 22.26
CA THR A 445 6.06 13.30 23.15
C THR A 445 6.60 11.90 22.87
N PRO A 446 7.26 11.24 23.85
CA PRO A 446 7.67 9.85 23.69
C PRO A 446 6.47 8.91 23.87
N ALA A 447 6.47 7.80 23.14
CA ALA A 447 5.44 6.78 23.30
C ALA A 447 5.49 6.07 24.66
N TYR A 448 6.67 6.03 25.28
CA TYR A 448 6.92 5.37 26.57
C TYR A 448 7.57 6.35 27.56
N PRO A 449 6.81 7.34 28.12
CA PRO A 449 7.38 8.39 28.94
C PRO A 449 8.06 7.88 30.23
N GLU A 450 7.55 6.80 30.82
CA GLU A 450 8.13 6.21 32.04
C GLU A 450 9.54 5.63 31.83
N PHE A 451 9.86 5.21 30.60
CA PHE A 451 11.16 4.65 30.24
C PHE A 451 12.08 5.68 29.57
N THR A 452 11.60 6.91 29.40
CA THR A 452 12.38 7.98 28.75
C THR A 452 13.21 8.72 29.78
N ARG A 453 14.52 8.91 29.53
CA ARG A 453 15.38 9.66 30.44
C ARG A 453 14.89 11.10 30.57
N ARG A 454 14.78 11.60 31.82
CA ARG A 454 14.26 12.93 32.16
C ARG A 454 14.93 14.09 31.38
N ARG A 455 16.22 13.97 31.03
CA ARG A 455 16.96 14.93 30.19
C ARG A 455 16.43 15.07 28.77
N LEU A 456 15.83 14.02 28.19
CA LEU A 456 15.24 14.06 26.85
C LEU A 456 13.84 14.68 26.88
N LEU A 457 13.10 14.53 27.98
CA LEU A 457 11.79 15.14 28.16
C LEU A 457 11.84 16.64 28.45
N PHE A 458 12.86 17.05 29.16
CA PHE A 458 13.06 18.43 29.60
C PHE A 458 14.51 18.86 29.27
N PRO A 459 14.83 19.19 28.01
CA PRO A 459 16.14 19.73 27.67
C PRO A 459 16.34 21.01 28.50
N GLU A 460 17.43 21.04 29.27
CA GLU A 460 17.80 22.24 30.01
C GLU A 460 17.86 23.40 29.00
N ARG A 461 17.02 24.45 29.19
CA ARG A 461 17.19 25.70 28.45
C ARG A 461 18.62 26.15 28.73
N ARG A 462 19.44 26.24 27.70
CA ARG A 462 20.71 26.96 27.80
C ARG A 462 20.36 28.37 28.27
N HIS A 463 20.61 28.65 29.57
CA HIS A 463 20.64 30.01 30.05
C HIS A 463 21.76 30.69 29.26
N GLU A 464 21.40 31.44 28.25
CA GLU A 464 22.30 32.51 27.76
C GLU A 464 22.65 33.36 28.98
N ARG A 465 23.89 33.22 29.45
CA ARG A 465 24.43 34.18 30.42
C ARG A 465 24.41 35.51 29.69
N VAL A 466 23.42 36.33 29.98
CA VAL A 466 23.49 37.74 29.72
C VAL A 466 24.66 38.21 30.57
N GLN A 467 25.80 38.47 29.93
CA GLN A 467 26.89 39.18 30.54
C GLN A 467 26.42 40.64 30.70
N ALA A 468 26.23 41.02 32.00
CA ALA A 468 26.06 42.40 32.39
C ALA A 468 27.40 43.17 32.29
#